data_37a285862dfa100d3a65c9abc63409eb
#
_entry.id   37a285862dfa100d3a65c9abc63409eb
#
_cell.length_a   1.000
_cell.length_b   1.000
_cell.length_c   1.000
_cell.angle_alpha   90.00
_cell.angle_beta   90.00
_cell.angle_gamma   90.00
#
_symmetry.space_group_name_H-M   'P 1'
#
loop_
_entity.id
_entity.type
_entity.pdbx_description
1 polymer ?
#
loop_
_entity_poly.entity_id
_entity_poly.type
_entity_poly.pdbx_seq_one_letter_code
_entity_poly.pdbx_strand_id
1 'polypeptide(L)'
;MNDTDALLGPWVQRFLMHYLVIERNLSRNTCKSYRDTLKLLIPFACAQLGKQDYQLTVLDLSSELVRRFLGHLEDERSSCAYTRNLRLTAVRAFARFVASRDPAYVAWRGQISAIASKKATDKPVPWLTVDEMHALLEVPDRSTRHGRIEHAILLFLYKTGARVSEATQLRVGDLQVGRRDGGHALVTLHGKGGKIRQCPLRPDIERVLVELVDGRAAGDAVFLNRRRQPFTRFGVYWVVERCAAQVPALAGKKITPHVLRHTTACHMVFADVDINTVRAWLGHSSIDTTNIYAEINLKMKAEAMALCDVPEPDPGRPWKEDTDLMAFLKSY
;
A
#
# COMPACT_ATOMS: atom_id res chain seq x y z
N MET A 1 -1.19 7.72 -43.44
CA MET A 1 -1.75 7.72 -42.05
C MET A 1 -3.16 8.25 -42.16
N ASN A 2 -4.19 7.45 -41.89
CA ASN A 2 -5.55 7.93 -41.89
C ASN A 2 -5.72 8.95 -40.76
N ASP A 3 -6.34 10.10 -41.03
CA ASP A 3 -6.58 11.16 -40.01
C ASP A 3 -7.24 10.63 -38.72
N THR A 4 -7.98 9.56 -38.82
CA THR A 4 -8.69 8.90 -37.70
C THR A 4 -7.72 8.22 -36.71
N ASP A 5 -6.55 7.76 -37.16
CA ASP A 5 -5.54 7.07 -36.30
C ASP A 5 -4.72 8.06 -35.46
N ALA A 6 -4.76 9.36 -35.80
CA ALA A 6 -4.11 10.41 -35.02
C ALA A 6 -4.94 10.87 -33.80
N LEU A 7 -6.27 10.65 -33.83
CA LEU A 7 -7.19 11.11 -32.79
C LEU A 7 -6.97 10.39 -31.46
N LEU A 8 -6.99 11.15 -30.36
CA LEU A 8 -6.74 10.65 -29.02
C LEU A 8 -7.84 9.68 -28.52
N GLY A 9 -9.10 9.94 -28.83
CA GLY A 9 -10.25 9.18 -28.32
C GLY A 9 -10.15 7.67 -28.57
N PRO A 10 -9.94 7.19 -29.80
CA PRO A 10 -9.77 5.77 -30.09
C PRO A 10 -8.61 5.10 -29.32
N TRP A 11 -7.50 5.81 -29.14
CA TRP A 11 -6.36 5.31 -28.36
C TRP A 11 -6.69 5.17 -26.87
N VAL A 12 -7.37 6.15 -26.28
CA VAL A 12 -7.84 6.10 -24.89
C VAL A 12 -8.80 4.94 -24.67
N GLN A 13 -9.75 4.73 -25.60
CA GLN A 13 -10.69 3.63 -25.52
C GLN A 13 -9.97 2.26 -25.57
N ARG A 14 -9.09 2.05 -26.56
CA ARG A 14 -8.31 0.81 -26.67
C ARG A 14 -7.42 0.57 -25.45
N PHE A 15 -6.80 1.63 -24.92
CA PHE A 15 -5.99 1.54 -23.70
C PHE A 15 -6.80 1.08 -22.49
N LEU A 16 -7.92 1.75 -22.20
CA LEU A 16 -8.71 1.49 -20.99
C LEU A 16 -9.48 0.17 -21.06
N MET A 17 -10.09 -0.13 -22.23
CA MET A 17 -11.02 -1.25 -22.36
C MET A 17 -10.32 -2.55 -22.75
N HIS A 18 -9.27 -2.48 -23.54
CA HIS A 18 -8.62 -3.65 -24.11
C HIS A 18 -7.26 -3.91 -23.45
N TYR A 19 -6.32 -2.96 -23.55
CA TYR A 19 -4.95 -3.16 -23.09
C TYR A 19 -4.86 -3.38 -21.58
N LEU A 20 -5.44 -2.50 -20.76
CA LEU A 20 -5.34 -2.63 -19.29
C LEU A 20 -6.08 -3.85 -18.77
N VAL A 21 -7.24 -4.18 -19.33
CA VAL A 21 -8.13 -5.22 -18.83
C VAL A 21 -7.77 -6.58 -19.41
N ILE A 22 -7.73 -6.69 -20.74
CA ILE A 22 -7.58 -7.98 -21.44
C ILE A 22 -6.11 -8.39 -21.53
N GLU A 23 -5.24 -7.50 -22.06
CA GLU A 23 -3.84 -7.88 -22.30
C GLU A 23 -2.99 -7.88 -21.01
N ARG A 24 -3.22 -6.90 -20.13
CA ARG A 24 -2.40 -6.73 -18.91
C ARG A 24 -3.06 -7.29 -17.65
N ASN A 25 -4.32 -7.69 -17.71
CA ASN A 25 -5.10 -8.20 -16.57
C ASN A 25 -4.88 -7.36 -15.29
N LEU A 26 -4.91 -6.02 -15.43
CA LEU A 26 -4.65 -5.14 -14.30
C LEU A 26 -5.86 -5.09 -13.37
N SER A 27 -5.59 -4.87 -12.09
CA SER A 27 -6.66 -4.75 -11.09
C SER A 27 -7.62 -3.60 -11.44
N ARG A 28 -8.90 -3.78 -11.10
CA ARG A 28 -9.94 -2.75 -11.29
C ARG A 28 -9.54 -1.39 -10.70
N ASN A 29 -8.81 -1.37 -9.58
CA ASN A 29 -8.35 -0.12 -8.95
C ASN A 29 -7.25 0.56 -9.77
N THR A 30 -6.34 -0.21 -10.38
CA THR A 30 -5.31 0.34 -11.27
C THR A 30 -5.96 0.95 -12.52
N CYS A 31 -6.92 0.22 -13.13
CA CYS A 31 -7.66 0.73 -14.29
C CYS A 31 -8.42 2.01 -13.94
N LYS A 32 -9.08 2.08 -12.77
CA LYS A 32 -9.73 3.30 -12.28
C LYS A 32 -8.74 4.45 -12.09
N SER A 33 -7.58 4.21 -11.50
CA SER A 33 -6.55 5.25 -11.30
C SER A 33 -6.06 5.83 -12.63
N TYR A 34 -5.87 4.99 -13.65
CA TYR A 34 -5.45 5.42 -14.98
C TYR A 34 -6.57 6.20 -15.68
N ARG A 35 -7.80 5.68 -15.64
CA ARG A 35 -8.99 6.40 -16.14
C ARG A 35 -9.13 7.78 -15.49
N ASP A 36 -9.01 7.85 -14.18
CA ASP A 36 -9.17 9.10 -13.42
C ASP A 36 -8.04 10.11 -13.75
N THR A 37 -6.87 9.63 -14.14
CA THR A 37 -5.80 10.49 -14.66
C THR A 37 -6.20 11.09 -16.01
N LEU A 38 -6.69 10.29 -16.95
CA LEU A 38 -7.11 10.77 -18.26
C LEU A 38 -8.34 11.70 -18.15
N LYS A 39 -9.27 11.41 -17.22
CA LYS A 39 -10.40 12.32 -16.92
C LYS A 39 -9.99 13.70 -16.45
N LEU A 40 -8.78 13.85 -15.90
CA LEU A 40 -8.23 15.15 -15.51
C LEU A 40 -7.39 15.76 -16.63
N LEU A 41 -6.61 14.95 -17.33
CA LEU A 41 -5.69 15.41 -18.37
C LEU A 41 -6.42 15.91 -19.62
N ILE A 42 -7.45 15.19 -20.08
CA ILE A 42 -8.15 15.54 -21.33
C ILE A 42 -8.84 16.91 -21.23
N PRO A 43 -9.67 17.21 -20.21
CA PRO A 43 -10.27 18.54 -20.10
C PRO A 43 -9.22 19.65 -19.92
N PHE A 44 -8.13 19.37 -19.21
CA PHE A 44 -7.02 20.32 -19.10
C PHE A 44 -6.39 20.60 -20.47
N ALA A 45 -6.14 19.56 -21.28
CA ALA A 45 -5.60 19.73 -22.63
C ALA A 45 -6.56 20.55 -23.53
N CYS A 46 -7.85 20.25 -23.48
CA CYS A 46 -8.89 21.00 -24.21
C CYS A 46 -8.82 22.50 -23.87
N ALA A 47 -8.80 22.83 -22.58
CA ALA A 47 -8.74 24.22 -22.13
C ALA A 47 -7.46 24.94 -22.55
N GLN A 48 -6.30 24.24 -22.51
CA GLN A 48 -5.01 24.81 -22.86
C GLN A 48 -4.83 25.05 -24.37
N LEU A 49 -5.48 24.22 -25.20
CA LEU A 49 -5.33 24.22 -26.66
C LEU A 49 -6.51 24.87 -27.39
N GLY A 50 -7.58 25.20 -26.68
CA GLY A 50 -8.83 25.70 -27.31
C GLY A 50 -9.52 24.67 -28.22
N LYS A 51 -9.27 23.37 -27.97
CA LYS A 51 -9.81 22.27 -28.77
C LYS A 51 -10.95 21.54 -28.02
N GLN A 52 -11.87 20.95 -28.79
CA GLN A 52 -12.83 19.98 -28.22
C GLN A 52 -12.14 18.62 -28.03
N ASP A 53 -12.66 17.79 -27.15
CA ASP A 53 -12.10 16.48 -26.80
C ASP A 53 -11.97 15.54 -28.01
N TYR A 54 -12.95 15.57 -28.94
CA TYR A 54 -12.95 14.79 -30.18
C TYR A 54 -11.94 15.28 -31.24
N GLN A 55 -11.37 16.48 -31.06
CA GLN A 55 -10.36 17.08 -31.95
C GLN A 55 -8.92 16.82 -31.47
N LEU A 56 -8.78 16.35 -30.22
CA LEU A 56 -7.45 16.09 -29.67
C LEU A 56 -6.79 14.91 -30.38
N THR A 57 -5.51 15.10 -30.69
CA THR A 57 -4.62 14.08 -31.21
C THR A 57 -3.69 13.56 -30.09
N VAL A 58 -3.03 12.43 -30.33
CA VAL A 58 -2.02 11.91 -29.41
C VAL A 58 -0.87 12.92 -29.18
N LEU A 59 -0.44 13.60 -30.27
CA LEU A 59 0.67 14.55 -30.20
C LEU A 59 0.31 15.87 -29.50
N ASP A 60 -0.98 16.20 -29.40
CA ASP A 60 -1.44 17.32 -28.58
C ASP A 60 -1.06 17.14 -27.10
N LEU A 61 -0.92 15.89 -26.64
CA LEU A 61 -0.40 15.58 -25.30
C LEU A 61 1.15 15.67 -25.28
N SER A 62 1.70 16.80 -25.69
CA SER A 62 3.15 17.05 -25.69
C SER A 62 3.74 16.94 -24.28
N SER A 63 5.06 16.71 -24.20
CA SER A 63 5.77 16.70 -22.90
C SER A 63 5.63 18.02 -22.15
N GLU A 64 5.54 19.14 -22.88
CA GLU A 64 5.31 20.48 -22.31
C GLU A 64 3.92 20.56 -21.68
N LEU A 65 2.87 20.18 -22.40
CA LEU A 65 1.49 20.17 -21.89
C LEU A 65 1.36 19.25 -20.67
N VAL A 66 2.00 18.09 -20.68
CA VAL A 66 1.99 17.17 -19.53
C VAL A 66 2.71 17.78 -18.33
N ARG A 67 3.83 18.49 -18.50
CA ARG A 67 4.47 19.21 -17.38
C ARG A 67 3.56 20.29 -16.80
N ARG A 68 2.89 21.07 -17.65
CA ARG A 68 1.91 22.08 -17.20
C ARG A 68 0.73 21.45 -16.46
N PHE A 69 0.21 20.32 -16.95
CA PHE A 69 -0.83 19.55 -16.25
C PHE A 69 -0.36 19.10 -14.86
N LEU A 70 0.87 18.59 -14.74
CA LEU A 70 1.41 18.15 -13.46
C LEU A 70 1.61 19.32 -12.49
N GLY A 71 1.99 20.52 -12.97
CA GLY A 71 2.03 21.75 -12.19
C GLY A 71 0.64 22.17 -11.72
N HIS A 72 -0.34 22.23 -12.62
CA HIS A 72 -1.75 22.51 -12.28
C HIS A 72 -2.30 21.59 -11.18
N LEU A 73 -1.94 20.29 -11.17
CA LEU A 73 -2.35 19.39 -10.10
C LEU A 73 -1.79 19.77 -8.73
N GLU A 74 -0.58 20.31 -8.68
CA GLU A 74 0.06 20.74 -7.43
C GLU A 74 -0.47 22.11 -6.98
N ASP A 75 -0.47 23.09 -7.90
CA ASP A 75 -0.76 24.48 -7.59
C ASP A 75 -2.25 24.75 -7.33
N GLU A 76 -3.12 24.22 -8.19
CA GLU A 76 -4.56 24.51 -8.12
C GLU A 76 -5.36 23.40 -7.42
N ARG A 77 -4.87 22.14 -7.43
CA ARG A 77 -5.54 21.02 -6.80
C ARG A 77 -4.86 20.50 -5.55
N SER A 78 -3.82 21.19 -5.07
CA SER A 78 -3.08 20.85 -3.84
C SER A 78 -2.63 19.38 -3.78
N SER A 79 -2.30 18.79 -4.93
CA SER A 79 -1.86 17.40 -5.00
C SER A 79 -0.42 17.28 -4.49
N CYS A 80 -0.16 16.35 -3.58
CA CYS A 80 1.21 16.08 -3.14
C CYS A 80 2.05 15.42 -4.25
N ALA A 81 3.38 15.47 -4.11
CA ALA A 81 4.34 14.88 -5.05
C ALA A 81 4.07 13.40 -5.37
N TYR A 82 3.63 12.62 -4.39
CA TYR A 82 3.22 11.22 -4.58
C TYR A 82 2.05 11.10 -5.57
N THR A 83 0.97 11.86 -5.36
CA THR A 83 -0.20 11.87 -6.25
C THR A 83 0.17 12.34 -7.64
N ARG A 84 0.96 13.42 -7.76
CA ARG A 84 1.51 13.91 -9.02
C ARG A 84 2.28 12.80 -9.77
N ASN A 85 3.17 12.09 -9.10
CA ASN A 85 3.97 11.01 -9.69
C ASN A 85 3.10 9.80 -10.11
N LEU A 86 2.05 9.51 -9.35
CA LEU A 86 1.07 8.48 -9.72
C LEU A 86 0.36 8.84 -11.03
N ARG A 87 -0.02 10.12 -11.22
CA ARG A 87 -0.61 10.59 -12.47
C ARG A 87 0.39 10.51 -13.63
N LEU A 88 1.63 10.92 -13.41
CA LEU A 88 2.70 10.76 -14.41
C LEU A 88 2.91 9.30 -14.82
N THR A 89 2.84 8.37 -13.88
CA THR A 89 2.94 6.93 -14.16
C THR A 89 1.83 6.46 -15.11
N ALA A 90 0.60 6.95 -14.94
CA ALA A 90 -0.50 6.63 -15.81
C ALA A 90 -0.29 7.20 -17.24
N VAL A 91 0.18 8.44 -17.36
CA VAL A 91 0.51 9.06 -18.65
C VAL A 91 1.63 8.31 -19.37
N ARG A 92 2.69 7.95 -18.65
CA ARG A 92 3.79 7.13 -19.20
C ARG A 92 3.31 5.75 -19.66
N ALA A 93 2.39 5.12 -18.93
CA ALA A 93 1.83 3.83 -19.31
C ALA A 93 1.01 3.95 -20.61
N PHE A 94 0.22 5.03 -20.73
CA PHE A 94 -0.50 5.33 -21.97
C PHE A 94 0.45 5.58 -23.14
N ALA A 95 1.48 6.41 -22.96
CA ALA A 95 2.48 6.69 -24.00
C ALA A 95 3.23 5.43 -24.45
N ARG A 96 3.55 4.54 -23.51
CA ARG A 96 4.16 3.24 -23.82
C ARG A 96 3.22 2.35 -24.64
N PHE A 97 1.95 2.33 -24.32
CA PHE A 97 0.93 1.58 -25.05
C PHE A 97 0.82 2.08 -26.49
N VAL A 98 0.66 3.39 -26.69
CA VAL A 98 0.53 3.98 -28.04
C VAL A 98 1.77 3.66 -28.90
N ALA A 99 2.97 3.94 -28.39
CA ALA A 99 4.21 3.69 -29.11
C ALA A 99 4.52 2.18 -29.36
N SER A 100 3.91 1.29 -28.59
CA SER A 100 4.02 -0.17 -28.86
C SER A 100 3.13 -0.63 -30.00
N ARG A 101 2.18 0.17 -30.42
CA ARG A 101 1.22 -0.14 -31.51
C ARG A 101 1.53 0.63 -32.80
N ASP A 102 2.18 1.79 -32.68
CA ASP A 102 2.57 2.59 -33.82
C ASP A 102 3.94 3.24 -33.58
N PRO A 103 4.97 2.82 -34.37
CA PRO A 103 6.33 3.35 -34.29
C PRO A 103 6.43 4.87 -34.45
N ALA A 104 5.48 5.53 -35.15
CA ALA A 104 5.46 6.97 -35.34
C ALA A 104 5.46 7.75 -34.01
N TYR A 105 4.98 7.14 -32.92
CA TYR A 105 4.92 7.76 -31.60
C TYR A 105 6.12 7.45 -30.67
N VAL A 106 7.16 6.77 -31.16
CA VAL A 106 8.32 6.40 -30.32
C VAL A 106 9.06 7.63 -29.80
N ALA A 107 9.26 8.66 -30.65
CA ALA A 107 9.90 9.91 -30.24
C ALA A 107 9.06 10.65 -29.17
N TRP A 108 7.73 10.76 -29.36
CA TRP A 108 6.81 11.33 -28.40
C TRP A 108 6.84 10.57 -27.06
N ARG A 109 6.80 9.24 -27.07
CA ARG A 109 6.96 8.42 -25.86
C ARG A 109 8.27 8.73 -25.14
N GLY A 110 9.37 8.87 -25.88
CA GLY A 110 10.67 9.26 -25.33
C GLY A 110 10.60 10.55 -24.53
N GLN A 111 9.99 11.58 -25.12
CA GLN A 111 9.77 12.88 -24.48
C GLN A 111 8.91 12.79 -23.20
N ILE A 112 7.81 12.03 -23.23
CA ILE A 112 6.96 11.78 -22.05
C ILE A 112 7.72 11.02 -20.96
N SER A 113 8.52 10.04 -21.33
CA SER A 113 9.31 9.23 -20.40
C SER A 113 10.40 10.04 -19.69
N ALA A 114 10.95 11.05 -20.36
CA ALA A 114 11.97 11.96 -19.84
C ALA A 114 11.45 12.95 -18.79
N ILE A 115 10.13 13.11 -18.60
CA ILE A 115 9.57 13.97 -17.55
C ILE A 115 9.96 13.39 -16.19
N ALA A 116 10.74 14.11 -15.38
CA ALA A 116 11.21 13.61 -14.09
C ALA A 116 10.07 13.40 -13.08
N SER A 117 10.17 12.34 -12.28
CA SER A 117 9.36 12.19 -11.06
C SER A 117 9.94 13.10 -9.97
N LYS A 118 9.08 13.77 -9.19
CA LYS A 118 9.52 14.54 -8.03
C LYS A 118 9.90 13.60 -6.89
N LYS A 119 10.95 13.95 -6.14
CA LYS A 119 11.24 13.26 -4.88
C LYS A 119 10.07 13.48 -3.93
N ALA A 120 9.40 12.39 -3.53
CA ALA A 120 8.40 12.43 -2.48
C ALA A 120 9.13 12.19 -1.15
N THR A 121 8.90 13.06 -0.18
CA THR A 121 9.34 12.79 1.19
C THR A 121 8.32 11.84 1.81
N ASP A 122 8.74 10.63 2.09
CA ASP A 122 7.92 9.67 2.84
C ASP A 122 7.80 10.19 4.28
N LYS A 123 6.58 10.63 4.62
CA LYS A 123 6.28 10.90 6.03
C LYS A 123 6.23 9.55 6.75
N PRO A 124 6.89 9.41 7.91
CA PRO A 124 6.81 8.16 8.66
C PRO A 124 5.34 7.85 8.95
N VAL A 125 4.95 6.62 8.67
CA VAL A 125 3.59 6.15 8.98
C VAL A 125 3.49 6.04 10.50
N PRO A 126 2.52 6.71 11.17
CA PRO A 126 2.36 6.58 12.60
C PRO A 126 2.01 5.14 12.98
N TRP A 127 2.40 4.73 14.16
CA TRP A 127 1.98 3.47 14.78
C TRP A 127 1.44 3.75 16.19
N LEU A 128 0.68 2.82 16.73
CA LEU A 128 0.09 2.91 18.07
C LEU A 128 0.96 2.14 19.05
N THR A 129 1.16 2.68 20.26
CA THR A 129 1.70 1.90 21.37
C THR A 129 0.74 0.80 21.79
N VAL A 130 1.18 -0.12 22.62
CA VAL A 130 0.31 -1.18 23.15
C VAL A 130 -0.87 -0.60 23.90
N ASP A 131 -0.64 0.42 24.74
CA ASP A 131 -1.68 1.08 25.53
C ASP A 131 -2.67 1.85 24.66
N GLU A 132 -2.18 2.56 23.62
CA GLU A 132 -3.03 3.24 22.64
C GLU A 132 -3.89 2.23 21.85
N MET A 133 -3.34 1.08 21.51
CA MET A 133 -4.08 0.03 20.83
C MET A 133 -5.15 -0.60 21.75
N HIS A 134 -4.84 -0.83 23.02
CA HIS A 134 -5.80 -1.28 24.02
C HIS A 134 -6.92 -0.26 24.20
N ALA A 135 -6.58 1.01 24.40
CA ALA A 135 -7.58 2.07 24.51
C ALA A 135 -8.51 2.13 23.28
N LEU A 136 -7.97 1.94 22.07
CA LEU A 136 -8.78 1.89 20.85
C LEU A 136 -9.74 0.70 20.82
N LEU A 137 -9.31 -0.48 21.29
CA LEU A 137 -10.14 -1.69 21.33
C LEU A 137 -11.26 -1.62 22.38
N GLU A 138 -11.13 -0.80 23.41
CA GLU A 138 -12.16 -0.63 24.43
C GLU A 138 -13.25 0.40 24.05
N VAL A 139 -13.07 1.20 22.99
CA VAL A 139 -14.05 2.20 22.53
C VAL A 139 -15.40 1.60 22.14
N PRO A 140 -15.48 0.49 21.36
CA PRO A 140 -16.77 -0.05 20.96
C PRO A 140 -17.56 -0.64 22.14
N ASP A 141 -18.81 -0.19 22.34
CA ASP A 141 -19.71 -0.72 23.34
C ASP A 141 -20.11 -2.19 23.00
N ARG A 142 -19.42 -3.13 23.62
CA ARG A 142 -19.63 -4.58 23.40
C ARG A 142 -20.96 -5.11 23.93
N SER A 143 -21.72 -4.34 24.69
CA SER A 143 -23.08 -4.70 25.10
C SER A 143 -24.05 -4.70 23.91
N THR A 144 -23.78 -3.85 22.93
CA THR A 144 -24.56 -3.73 21.70
C THR A 144 -24.05 -4.67 20.60
N ARG A 145 -24.97 -5.17 19.76
CA ARG A 145 -24.59 -5.97 18.59
C ARG A 145 -23.62 -5.20 17.67
N HIS A 146 -23.85 -3.91 17.49
CA HIS A 146 -23.04 -3.09 16.59
C HIS A 146 -21.63 -2.90 17.14
N GLY A 147 -21.52 -2.59 18.43
CA GLY A 147 -20.21 -2.43 19.07
C GLY A 147 -19.42 -3.75 19.10
N ARG A 148 -20.08 -4.90 19.25
CA ARG A 148 -19.39 -6.21 19.09
C ARG A 148 -18.79 -6.39 17.70
N ILE A 149 -19.50 -5.97 16.63
CA ILE A 149 -18.97 -6.04 15.26
C ILE A 149 -17.81 -5.08 15.07
N GLU A 150 -17.91 -3.85 15.59
CA GLU A 150 -16.84 -2.87 15.50
C GLU A 150 -15.58 -3.31 16.25
N HIS A 151 -15.77 -3.83 17.47
CA HIS A 151 -14.67 -4.43 18.23
C HIS A 151 -14.00 -5.57 17.46
N ALA A 152 -14.82 -6.48 16.88
CA ALA A 152 -14.32 -7.60 16.07
C ALA A 152 -13.51 -7.11 14.85
N ILE A 153 -13.95 -6.05 14.17
CA ILE A 153 -13.23 -5.45 13.03
C ILE A 153 -11.88 -4.91 13.50
N LEU A 154 -11.84 -4.10 14.56
CA LEU A 154 -10.60 -3.52 15.09
C LEU A 154 -9.62 -4.60 15.53
N LEU A 155 -10.10 -5.58 16.30
CA LEU A 155 -9.30 -6.70 16.80
C LEU A 155 -8.76 -7.55 15.64
N PHE A 156 -9.60 -7.84 14.64
CA PHE A 156 -9.21 -8.61 13.47
C PHE A 156 -8.12 -7.91 12.66
N LEU A 157 -8.28 -6.61 12.37
CA LEU A 157 -7.29 -5.82 11.64
C LEU A 157 -5.94 -5.80 12.38
N TYR A 158 -5.97 -5.63 13.69
CA TYR A 158 -4.77 -5.60 14.52
C TYR A 158 -4.11 -6.97 14.65
N LYS A 159 -4.86 -8.02 14.99
CA LYS A 159 -4.27 -9.35 15.26
C LYS A 159 -3.76 -10.05 14.00
N THR A 160 -4.40 -9.81 12.85
CA THR A 160 -4.00 -10.45 11.58
C THR A 160 -3.15 -9.56 10.68
N GLY A 161 -3.12 -8.25 10.94
CA GLY A 161 -2.54 -7.27 10.03
C GLY A 161 -3.20 -7.29 8.64
N ALA A 162 -4.47 -7.70 8.54
CA ALA A 162 -5.19 -7.80 7.28
C ALA A 162 -5.33 -6.44 6.60
N ARG A 163 -5.26 -6.43 5.25
CA ARG A 163 -5.65 -5.24 4.49
C ARG A 163 -7.16 -5.03 4.62
N VAL A 164 -7.59 -3.77 4.58
CA VAL A 164 -9.04 -3.46 4.64
C VAL A 164 -9.85 -4.21 3.59
N SER A 165 -9.31 -4.43 2.39
CA SER A 165 -9.97 -5.22 1.34
C SER A 165 -10.06 -6.70 1.68
N GLU A 166 -9.07 -7.27 2.36
CA GLU A 166 -9.07 -8.66 2.83
C GLU A 166 -10.14 -8.84 3.92
N ALA A 167 -10.22 -7.92 4.89
CA ALA A 167 -11.25 -7.94 5.93
C ALA A 167 -12.67 -7.81 5.36
N THR A 168 -12.90 -6.91 4.39
CA THR A 168 -14.25 -6.70 3.81
C THR A 168 -14.69 -7.82 2.87
N GLN A 169 -13.79 -8.63 2.36
CA GLN A 169 -14.07 -9.77 1.48
C GLN A 169 -14.10 -11.10 2.23
N LEU A 170 -13.76 -11.10 3.52
CA LEU A 170 -13.69 -12.30 4.34
C LEU A 170 -15.05 -12.99 4.43
N ARG A 171 -15.06 -14.30 4.14
CA ARG A 171 -16.22 -15.16 4.22
C ARG A 171 -16.14 -16.07 5.44
N VAL A 172 -17.28 -16.55 5.90
CA VAL A 172 -17.34 -17.51 7.03
C VAL A 172 -16.52 -18.77 6.71
N GLY A 173 -16.58 -19.26 5.46
CA GLY A 173 -15.80 -20.40 5.00
C GLY A 173 -14.28 -20.21 4.98
N ASP A 174 -13.80 -18.97 5.08
CA ASP A 174 -12.37 -18.66 5.21
C ASP A 174 -11.85 -18.83 6.64
N LEU A 175 -12.76 -19.04 7.61
CA LEU A 175 -12.45 -19.23 9.03
C LEU A 175 -12.42 -20.74 9.36
N GLN A 176 -11.34 -21.19 9.93
CA GLN A 176 -11.21 -22.52 10.54
C GLN A 176 -11.16 -22.32 12.05
N VAL A 177 -12.32 -22.13 12.67
CA VAL A 177 -12.50 -21.81 14.10
C VAL A 177 -13.38 -22.85 14.79
N GLY A 178 -13.36 -22.90 16.11
CA GLY A 178 -14.18 -23.82 16.90
C GLY A 178 -13.78 -25.28 16.72
N ARG A 179 -12.56 -25.62 16.37
CA ARG A 179 -12.09 -26.98 16.14
C ARG A 179 -12.00 -27.76 17.45
N ARG A 180 -12.60 -28.94 17.47
CA ARG A 180 -12.58 -29.85 18.64
C ARG A 180 -11.33 -30.72 18.72
N ASP A 181 -10.54 -30.76 17.65
CA ASP A 181 -9.34 -31.61 17.49
C ASP A 181 -8.05 -31.03 18.08
N GLY A 182 -8.12 -29.91 18.81
CA GLY A 182 -6.96 -29.22 19.37
C GLY A 182 -6.08 -28.47 18.35
N GLY A 183 -6.51 -28.45 17.09
CA GLY A 183 -5.81 -27.68 16.05
C GLY A 183 -5.92 -26.18 16.26
N HIS A 184 -4.89 -25.44 15.80
CA HIS A 184 -4.93 -23.97 15.85
C HIS A 184 -6.04 -23.43 14.94
N ALA A 185 -6.78 -22.42 15.45
CA ALA A 185 -7.69 -21.64 14.62
C ALA A 185 -6.91 -20.86 13.55
N LEU A 186 -7.43 -20.84 12.33
CA LEU A 186 -6.78 -20.21 11.18
C LEU A 186 -7.78 -19.33 10.43
N VAL A 187 -7.27 -18.27 9.81
CA VAL A 187 -8.01 -17.49 8.80
C VAL A 187 -7.25 -17.50 7.48
N THR A 188 -7.98 -17.76 6.40
CA THR A 188 -7.46 -17.66 5.02
C THR A 188 -7.73 -16.27 4.47
N LEU A 189 -6.69 -15.52 4.11
CA LEU A 189 -6.77 -14.16 3.59
C LEU A 189 -6.44 -14.12 2.10
N HIS A 190 -7.37 -13.59 1.31
CA HIS A 190 -7.23 -13.44 -0.14
C HIS A 190 -6.66 -12.06 -0.49
N GLY A 191 -5.39 -12.02 -0.82
CA GLY A 191 -4.65 -10.79 -1.09
C GLY A 191 -4.68 -10.32 -2.54
N LYS A 192 -3.99 -9.21 -2.81
CA LYS A 192 -3.85 -8.65 -4.17
C LYS A 192 -3.14 -9.64 -5.10
N GLY A 193 -3.69 -9.81 -6.32
CA GLY A 193 -3.08 -10.67 -7.36
C GLY A 193 -3.27 -12.17 -7.11
N GLY A 194 -4.36 -12.56 -6.43
CA GLY A 194 -4.67 -13.97 -6.16
C GLY A 194 -3.79 -14.61 -5.08
N LYS A 195 -2.96 -13.84 -4.39
CA LYS A 195 -2.12 -14.37 -3.30
C LYS A 195 -2.99 -14.75 -2.11
N ILE A 196 -2.78 -15.95 -1.61
CA ILE A 196 -3.46 -16.48 -0.43
C ILE A 196 -2.44 -16.65 0.68
N ARG A 197 -2.83 -16.28 1.92
CA ARG A 197 -2.05 -16.59 3.11
C ARG A 197 -2.98 -17.02 4.25
N GLN A 198 -2.47 -17.85 5.11
CA GLN A 198 -3.14 -18.25 6.33
C GLN A 198 -2.50 -17.53 7.52
N CYS A 199 -3.34 -17.04 8.42
CA CYS A 199 -2.90 -16.43 9.67
C CYS A 199 -3.48 -17.25 10.84
N PRO A 200 -2.66 -17.77 11.77
CA PRO A 200 -3.14 -18.34 13.01
C PRO A 200 -3.93 -17.29 13.82
N LEU A 201 -5.04 -17.72 14.38
CA LEU A 201 -5.88 -16.91 15.25
C LEU A 201 -5.59 -17.28 16.71
N ARG A 202 -5.38 -16.25 17.53
CA ARG A 202 -5.26 -16.44 18.99
C ARG A 202 -6.67 -16.69 19.60
N PRO A 203 -6.77 -17.31 20.79
CA PRO A 203 -8.05 -17.61 21.41
C PRO A 203 -8.96 -16.40 21.64
N ASP A 204 -8.38 -15.20 21.86
CA ASP A 204 -9.10 -13.95 22.05
C ASP A 204 -9.93 -13.57 20.81
N ILE A 205 -9.30 -13.55 19.63
CA ILE A 205 -9.98 -13.23 18.37
C ILE A 205 -10.81 -14.39 17.85
N GLU A 206 -10.39 -15.63 18.06
CA GLU A 206 -11.18 -16.81 17.69
C GLU A 206 -12.55 -16.79 18.33
N ARG A 207 -12.64 -16.57 19.65
CA ARG A 207 -13.90 -16.49 20.41
C ARG A 207 -14.82 -15.42 19.81
N VAL A 208 -14.29 -14.23 19.58
CA VAL A 208 -15.06 -13.13 19.01
C VAL A 208 -15.61 -13.47 17.62
N LEU A 209 -14.81 -14.13 16.78
CA LEU A 209 -15.24 -14.52 15.43
C LEU A 209 -16.26 -15.65 15.47
N VAL A 210 -16.11 -16.66 16.33
CA VAL A 210 -17.09 -17.75 16.50
C VAL A 210 -18.46 -17.18 16.87
N GLU A 211 -18.52 -16.32 17.89
CA GLU A 211 -19.75 -15.65 18.30
C GLU A 211 -20.38 -14.81 17.18
N LEU A 212 -19.56 -14.17 16.37
CA LEU A 212 -20.02 -13.30 15.29
C LEU A 212 -20.65 -14.06 14.13
N VAL A 213 -20.15 -15.28 13.82
CA VAL A 213 -20.57 -16.06 12.65
C VAL A 213 -21.49 -17.21 12.98
N ASP A 214 -21.87 -17.36 14.24
CA ASP A 214 -22.74 -18.47 14.69
C ASP A 214 -24.02 -18.57 13.85
N GLY A 215 -24.34 -19.77 13.41
CA GLY A 215 -25.51 -20.09 12.58
C GLY A 215 -25.44 -19.53 11.14
N ARG A 216 -24.29 -19.08 10.64
CA ARG A 216 -24.16 -18.47 9.30
C ARG A 216 -23.53 -19.43 8.30
N ALA A 217 -23.94 -19.28 7.02
CA ALA A 217 -23.44 -20.12 5.94
C ALA A 217 -21.99 -19.74 5.54
N ALA A 218 -21.23 -20.73 5.05
CA ALA A 218 -19.82 -20.51 4.64
C ALA A 218 -19.63 -19.39 3.60
N GLY A 219 -20.62 -19.16 2.74
CA GLY A 219 -20.60 -18.11 1.72
C GLY A 219 -20.89 -16.70 2.25
N ASP A 220 -21.36 -16.56 3.49
CA ASP A 220 -21.70 -15.27 4.07
C ASP A 220 -20.46 -14.44 4.38
N ALA A 221 -20.57 -13.11 4.26
CA ALA A 221 -19.49 -12.22 4.66
C ALA A 221 -19.39 -12.18 6.20
N VAL A 222 -18.18 -12.26 6.77
CA VAL A 222 -17.99 -12.26 8.23
C VAL A 222 -18.48 -10.94 8.86
N PHE A 223 -18.09 -9.81 8.31
CA PHE A 223 -18.45 -8.50 8.86
C PHE A 223 -19.63 -7.89 8.13
N LEU A 224 -20.77 -7.76 8.83
CA LEU A 224 -22.00 -7.16 8.31
C LEU A 224 -22.31 -5.85 9.02
N ASN A 225 -22.72 -4.85 8.24
CA ASN A 225 -23.17 -3.55 8.77
C ASN A 225 -24.59 -3.63 9.40
N ARG A 226 -25.10 -2.50 9.89
CA ARG A 226 -26.44 -2.42 10.51
C ARG A 226 -27.58 -2.89 9.61
N ARG A 227 -27.41 -2.79 8.27
CA ARG A 227 -28.38 -3.24 7.26
C ARG A 227 -28.18 -4.70 6.85
N ARG A 228 -27.37 -5.47 7.59
CA ARG A 228 -26.98 -6.84 7.25
C ARG A 228 -26.30 -6.99 5.88
N GLN A 229 -25.70 -5.90 5.37
CA GLN A 229 -24.88 -5.94 4.15
C GLN A 229 -23.40 -6.04 4.52
N PRO A 230 -22.57 -6.64 3.66
CA PRO A 230 -21.12 -6.68 3.86
C PRO A 230 -20.56 -5.27 4.09
N PHE A 231 -19.64 -5.14 5.02
CA PHE A 231 -18.90 -3.88 5.19
C PHE A 231 -18.16 -3.51 3.92
N THR A 232 -18.24 -2.23 3.55
CA THR A 232 -17.38 -1.67 2.51
C THR A 232 -16.05 -1.21 3.12
N ARG A 233 -15.02 -1.01 2.26
CA ARG A 233 -13.74 -0.45 2.71
C ARG A 233 -13.93 0.91 3.41
N PHE A 234 -14.82 1.74 2.90
CA PHE A 234 -15.16 3.03 3.53
C PHE A 234 -15.83 2.85 4.89
N GLY A 235 -16.71 1.85 5.03
CA GLY A 235 -17.35 1.55 6.32
C GLY A 235 -16.33 1.11 7.38
N VAL A 236 -15.39 0.25 7.03
CA VAL A 236 -14.29 -0.15 7.94
C VAL A 236 -13.38 1.05 8.27
N TYR A 237 -13.04 1.86 7.27
CA TYR A 237 -12.25 3.07 7.46
C TYR A 237 -12.94 4.02 8.46
N TRP A 238 -14.24 4.25 8.28
CA TRP A 238 -15.05 5.09 9.15
C TRP A 238 -15.10 4.56 10.60
N VAL A 239 -15.25 3.24 10.78
CA VAL A 239 -15.21 2.62 12.12
C VAL A 239 -13.89 2.92 12.82
N VAL A 240 -12.75 2.68 12.13
CA VAL A 240 -11.41 2.92 12.68
C VAL A 240 -11.23 4.40 13.04
N GLU A 241 -11.57 5.31 12.14
CA GLU A 241 -11.39 6.76 12.33
C GLU A 241 -12.29 7.30 13.46
N ARG A 242 -13.55 6.88 13.50
CA ARG A 242 -14.50 7.27 14.55
C ARG A 242 -14.08 6.76 15.93
N CYS A 243 -13.63 5.51 16.04
CA CYS A 243 -13.15 4.98 17.31
C CYS A 243 -11.86 5.68 17.74
N ALA A 244 -10.93 5.94 16.83
CA ALA A 244 -9.70 6.65 17.13
C ALA A 244 -9.95 8.08 17.64
N ALA A 245 -10.95 8.76 17.10
CA ALA A 245 -11.33 10.11 17.52
C ALA A 245 -11.85 10.17 18.97
N GLN A 246 -12.25 9.06 19.57
CA GLN A 246 -12.70 8.98 20.96
C GLN A 246 -11.57 8.67 21.96
N VAL A 247 -10.37 8.39 21.49
CA VAL A 247 -9.21 8.10 22.32
C VAL A 247 -8.35 9.36 22.44
N PRO A 248 -8.30 10.04 23.60
CA PRO A 248 -7.54 11.28 23.74
C PRO A 248 -6.05 11.15 23.40
N ALA A 249 -5.43 10.00 23.72
CA ALA A 249 -4.03 9.72 23.39
C ALA A 249 -3.73 9.67 21.88
N LEU A 250 -4.77 9.52 21.05
CA LEU A 250 -4.64 9.48 19.59
C LEU A 250 -4.93 10.85 18.94
N ALA A 251 -5.16 11.90 19.73
CA ALA A 251 -5.39 13.25 19.23
C ALA A 251 -4.22 13.70 18.32
N GLY A 252 -4.53 14.20 17.13
CA GLY A 252 -3.54 14.62 16.14
C GLY A 252 -2.93 13.49 15.31
N LYS A 253 -3.16 12.22 15.62
CA LYS A 253 -2.74 11.08 14.80
C LYS A 253 -3.86 10.69 13.83
N LYS A 254 -3.56 10.62 12.53
CA LYS A 254 -4.51 10.11 11.54
C LYS A 254 -4.50 8.58 11.54
N ILE A 255 -5.40 7.97 12.28
CA ILE A 255 -5.48 6.51 12.39
C ILE A 255 -6.36 5.93 11.27
N THR A 256 -5.83 4.95 10.57
CA THR A 256 -6.48 4.28 9.43
C THR A 256 -6.27 2.77 9.54
N PRO A 257 -7.02 1.93 8.79
CA PRO A 257 -6.76 0.50 8.74
C PRO A 257 -5.31 0.14 8.34
N HIS A 258 -4.67 1.00 7.54
CA HIS A 258 -3.27 0.81 7.17
C HIS A 258 -2.32 1.08 8.34
N VAL A 259 -2.64 2.07 9.17
CA VAL A 259 -1.92 2.35 10.42
C VAL A 259 -2.04 1.17 11.39
N LEU A 260 -3.23 0.56 11.55
CA LEU A 260 -3.38 -0.63 12.40
C LEU A 260 -2.51 -1.80 11.91
N ARG A 261 -2.48 -2.03 10.61
CA ARG A 261 -1.60 -3.04 10.01
C ARG A 261 -0.10 -2.71 10.24
N HIS A 262 0.28 -1.45 10.13
CA HIS A 262 1.63 -0.98 10.44
C HIS A 262 1.96 -1.20 11.92
N THR A 263 1.03 -0.89 12.81
CA THR A 263 1.13 -1.16 14.25
C THR A 263 1.34 -2.65 14.54
N THR A 264 0.59 -3.54 13.88
CA THR A 264 0.80 -4.99 13.99
C THR A 264 2.23 -5.38 13.68
N ALA A 265 2.77 -4.86 12.57
CA ALA A 265 4.14 -5.14 12.17
C ALA A 265 5.17 -4.62 13.18
N CYS A 266 4.99 -3.38 13.65
CA CYS A 266 5.87 -2.79 14.67
C CYS A 266 5.86 -3.62 15.96
N HIS A 267 4.67 -4.02 16.43
CA HIS A 267 4.56 -4.83 17.66
C HIS A 267 5.18 -6.22 17.50
N MET A 268 5.08 -6.84 16.31
CA MET A 268 5.77 -8.10 16.05
C MET A 268 7.30 -7.92 16.09
N VAL A 269 7.81 -6.86 15.48
CA VAL A 269 9.25 -6.55 15.50
C VAL A 269 9.74 -6.24 16.92
N PHE A 270 8.96 -5.50 17.71
CA PHE A 270 9.29 -5.22 19.12
C PHE A 270 9.20 -6.45 20.03
N ALA A 271 8.45 -7.47 19.60
CA ALA A 271 8.41 -8.78 20.25
C ALA A 271 9.47 -9.75 19.70
N ASP A 272 10.52 -9.23 19.05
CA ASP A 272 11.66 -9.97 18.49
C ASP A 272 11.26 -11.05 17.45
N VAL A 273 10.12 -10.86 16.77
CA VAL A 273 9.73 -11.74 15.67
C VAL A 273 10.60 -11.42 14.44
N ASP A 274 11.18 -12.47 13.86
CA ASP A 274 12.01 -12.35 12.66
C ASP A 274 11.30 -11.61 11.52
N ILE A 275 12.03 -10.76 10.84
CA ILE A 275 11.50 -9.88 9.79
C ILE A 275 10.90 -10.62 8.59
N ASN A 276 11.41 -11.81 8.25
CA ASN A 276 10.84 -12.65 7.20
C ASN A 276 9.51 -13.26 7.65
N THR A 277 9.38 -13.61 8.94
CA THR A 277 8.11 -14.04 9.54
C THR A 277 7.08 -12.90 9.51
N VAL A 278 7.46 -11.68 9.89
CA VAL A 278 6.60 -10.49 9.76
C VAL A 278 6.18 -10.27 8.31
N ARG A 279 7.10 -10.41 7.36
CA ARG A 279 6.83 -10.30 5.93
C ARG A 279 5.85 -11.35 5.45
N ALA A 280 6.02 -12.61 5.83
CA ALA A 280 5.13 -13.72 5.51
C ALA A 280 3.74 -13.50 6.11
N TRP A 281 3.67 -13.10 7.39
CA TRP A 281 2.43 -12.78 8.10
C TRP A 281 1.63 -11.71 7.39
N LEU A 282 2.27 -10.62 6.99
CA LEU A 282 1.62 -9.52 6.31
C LEU A 282 1.35 -9.80 4.82
N GLY A 283 2.02 -10.76 4.21
CA GLY A 283 1.93 -11.04 2.77
C GLY A 283 2.49 -9.86 1.94
N HIS A 284 3.67 -9.34 2.30
CA HIS A 284 4.39 -8.35 1.52
C HIS A 284 5.08 -9.03 0.33
N SER A 285 4.91 -8.47 -0.86
CA SER A 285 5.54 -8.99 -2.08
C SER A 285 6.97 -8.48 -2.28
N SER A 286 7.35 -7.38 -1.61
CA SER A 286 8.67 -6.78 -1.67
C SER A 286 9.27 -6.68 -0.26
N ILE A 287 10.58 -6.85 -0.17
CA ILE A 287 11.38 -6.64 1.03
C ILE A 287 11.34 -5.16 1.43
N ASP A 288 11.36 -4.24 0.47
CA ASP A 288 11.37 -2.79 0.71
C ASP A 288 10.21 -2.33 1.61
N THR A 289 9.02 -2.93 1.44
CA THR A 289 7.87 -2.63 2.31
C THR A 289 8.05 -3.10 3.75
N THR A 290 8.95 -4.03 4.00
CA THR A 290 9.22 -4.59 5.33
C THR A 290 10.45 -3.95 5.97
N ASN A 291 11.40 -3.47 5.17
CA ASN A 291 12.62 -2.82 5.65
C ASN A 291 12.34 -1.58 6.53
N ILE A 292 11.21 -0.89 6.30
CA ILE A 292 10.75 0.22 7.16
C ILE A 292 10.66 -0.21 8.63
N TYR A 293 10.31 -1.47 8.90
CA TYR A 293 10.21 -1.99 10.27
C TYR A 293 11.57 -2.32 10.88
N ALA A 294 12.53 -2.75 10.05
CA ALA A 294 13.90 -3.03 10.50
C ALA A 294 14.63 -1.76 10.96
N GLU A 295 14.24 -0.57 10.44
CA GLU A 295 14.83 0.70 10.86
C GLU A 295 14.33 1.18 12.25
N ILE A 296 13.18 0.67 12.71
CA ILE A 296 12.51 1.15 13.92
C ILE A 296 13.13 0.54 15.17
N ASN A 297 13.72 -0.66 15.10
CA ASN A 297 14.23 -1.36 16.27
C ASN A 297 15.74 -1.13 16.52
N LEU A 298 16.07 -0.07 17.26
CA LEU A 298 17.44 0.23 17.69
C LEU A 298 18.01 -0.85 18.61
N LYS A 299 17.16 -1.55 19.40
CA LYS A 299 17.57 -2.63 20.29
C LYS A 299 18.12 -3.82 19.49
N MET A 300 17.38 -4.28 18.47
CA MET A 300 17.86 -5.35 17.58
C MET A 300 19.16 -4.97 16.86
N LYS A 301 19.31 -3.68 16.49
CA LYS A 301 20.58 -3.21 15.89
C LYS A 301 21.73 -3.27 16.88
N ALA A 302 21.51 -2.87 18.12
CA ALA A 302 22.52 -2.92 19.18
C ALA A 302 22.90 -4.38 19.52
N GLU A 303 21.92 -5.27 19.61
CA GLU A 303 22.15 -6.70 19.86
C GLU A 303 22.87 -7.38 18.67
N ALA A 304 22.50 -7.05 17.44
CA ALA A 304 23.21 -7.53 16.25
C ALA A 304 24.67 -7.05 16.22
N MET A 305 24.92 -5.81 16.61
CA MET A 305 26.30 -5.30 16.74
C MET A 305 27.08 -6.01 17.86
N ALA A 306 26.47 -6.32 18.99
CA ALA A 306 27.11 -7.07 20.07
C ALA A 306 27.46 -8.51 19.68
N LEU A 307 26.75 -9.10 18.74
CA LEU A 307 27.05 -10.42 18.16
C LEU A 307 28.14 -10.38 17.07
N CYS A 308 28.39 -9.21 16.48
CA CYS A 308 29.50 -8.97 15.57
C CYS A 308 30.76 -8.59 16.39
N ASP A 309 31.29 -9.56 17.14
CA ASP A 309 32.57 -9.42 17.78
C ASP A 309 33.67 -9.51 16.71
N VAL A 310 33.87 -8.40 16.01
CA VAL A 310 35.05 -8.22 15.18
C VAL A 310 36.16 -7.88 16.19
N PRO A 311 37.21 -8.72 16.36
CA PRO A 311 38.34 -8.36 17.15
C PRO A 311 38.79 -6.95 16.71
N GLU A 312 38.97 -6.04 17.67
CA GLU A 312 39.57 -4.75 17.34
C GLU A 312 40.87 -5.06 16.58
N PRO A 313 41.05 -4.51 15.37
CA PRO A 313 42.37 -4.65 14.74
C PRO A 313 43.37 -4.09 15.76
N ASP A 314 44.40 -4.88 16.07
CA ASP A 314 45.54 -4.44 16.86
C ASP A 314 45.81 -2.99 16.46
N PRO A 315 45.81 -2.04 17.44
CA PRO A 315 46.12 -0.67 17.11
C PRO A 315 47.57 -0.64 16.66
N GLY A 316 47.79 -1.16 15.47
CA GLY A 316 49.06 -1.09 14.77
C GLY A 316 49.53 0.36 14.84
N ARG A 317 50.81 0.56 15.18
CA ARG A 317 51.46 1.86 15.38
C ARG A 317 50.82 2.91 14.44
N PRO A 318 50.40 4.06 14.97
CA PRO A 318 49.80 5.09 14.17
C PRO A 318 50.65 5.32 12.94
N TRP A 319 50.03 5.35 11.75
CA TRP A 319 50.71 5.58 10.45
C TRP A 319 51.72 6.72 10.46
N LYS A 320 51.58 7.68 11.39
CA LYS A 320 52.51 8.81 11.64
C LYS A 320 53.86 8.40 12.24
N GLU A 321 54.00 7.21 12.77
CA GLU A 321 55.25 6.72 13.36
C GLU A 321 56.03 5.82 12.38
N ASP A 322 55.41 5.41 11.26
CA ASP A 322 56.08 4.64 10.22
C ASP A 322 56.56 5.58 9.11
N THR A 323 57.85 5.95 9.21
CA THR A 323 58.45 6.95 8.31
C THR A 323 58.94 6.36 6.99
N ASP A 324 58.83 5.05 6.77
CA ASP A 324 59.31 4.41 5.56
C ASP A 324 58.19 3.78 4.69
N LEU A 325 57.41 4.66 4.05
CA LEU A 325 56.41 4.28 3.07
C LEU A 325 56.96 3.36 1.94
N MET A 326 58.21 3.55 1.59
CA MET A 326 58.85 2.77 0.53
C MET A 326 59.24 1.35 0.98
N ALA A 327 59.57 1.17 2.25
CA ALA A 327 59.79 -0.14 2.85
C ALA A 327 58.49 -0.95 2.90
N PHE A 328 57.38 -0.31 3.32
CA PHE A 328 56.03 -0.90 3.27
C PHE A 328 55.65 -1.32 1.84
N LEU A 329 55.81 -0.45 0.87
CA LEU A 329 55.43 -0.73 -0.54
C LEU A 329 56.29 -1.85 -1.18
N LYS A 330 57.51 -2.07 -0.69
CA LYS A 330 58.38 -3.17 -1.17
C LYS A 330 58.11 -4.51 -0.51
N SER A 331 57.41 -4.48 0.64
CA SER A 331 57.01 -5.69 1.37
C SER A 331 55.68 -6.28 0.90
N TYR A 332 54.96 -5.51 0.09
CA TYR A 332 53.72 -5.92 -0.58
C TYR A 332 53.99 -6.50 -1.94
#